data_a7e1b3536cdc196686d9f598e12dcd80
#
_entry.id   a7e1b3536cdc196686d9f598e12dcd80
#
_cell.length_a   1.000
_cell.length_b   1.000
_cell.length_c   1.000
_cell.angle_alpha   90.00
_cell.angle_beta   90.00
_cell.angle_gamma   90.00
#
_symmetry.space_group_name_H-M   'P 1'
#
loop_
_entity.id
_entity.type
_entity.pdbx_description
1 polymer ?
#
loop_
_entity_poly.entity_id
_entity_poly.type
_entity_poly.pdbx_seq_one_letter_code
_entity_poly.pdbx_strand_id
1 'polypeptide(L)'
;MPVIRLDFDNSKVDNNDIVILSNAIQKIVSEETNIEDVFVYANNADIKIKVAPIEIFIQMSDHKIKNEDELIKSIKTRLTEWKKENNYNHLINLTLIPMHWKIEIGI
;
A
#
# COMPACT_ATOMS: atom_id res chain seq x y z
N MET A 1 10.82 -6.82 5.45
CA MET A 1 10.55 -6.49 4.02
C MET A 1 9.05 -6.39 3.82
N PRO A 2 8.48 -5.19 3.85
CA PRO A 2 7.06 -5.03 3.56
C PRO A 2 6.74 -5.30 2.09
N VAL A 3 5.62 -5.97 1.87
CA VAL A 3 5.07 -6.19 0.54
C VAL A 3 3.72 -5.51 0.47
N ILE A 4 3.58 -4.62 -0.48
CA ILE A 4 2.35 -3.87 -0.70
C ILE A 4 1.68 -4.42 -1.94
N ARG A 5 0.43 -4.87 -1.78
CA ARG A 5 -0.43 -5.22 -2.90
C ARG A 5 -1.46 -4.11 -3.08
N LEU A 6 -1.54 -3.60 -4.27
CA LEU A 6 -2.46 -2.56 -4.65
C LEU A 6 -3.41 -3.11 -5.68
N ASP A 7 -4.63 -3.43 -5.28
CA ASP A 7 -5.67 -3.92 -6.17
C ASP A 7 -6.55 -2.75 -6.61
N PHE A 8 -6.78 -2.60 -7.91
CA PHE A 8 -7.53 -1.48 -8.43
C PHE A 8 -8.49 -1.89 -9.54
N ASP A 9 -9.47 -1.05 -9.78
CA ASP A 9 -10.45 -1.19 -10.85
C ASP A 9 -10.06 -0.25 -12.01
N ASN A 10 -9.55 -0.81 -13.09
CA ASN A 10 -9.09 -0.03 -14.24
C ASN A 10 -10.21 0.67 -15.01
N SER A 11 -11.46 0.37 -14.70
CA SER A 11 -12.59 1.12 -15.25
C SER A 11 -12.86 2.45 -14.52
N LYS A 12 -12.25 2.62 -13.34
CA LYS A 12 -12.41 3.80 -12.48
C LYS A 12 -11.11 4.60 -12.30
N VAL A 13 -9.97 3.92 -12.36
CA VAL A 13 -8.65 4.51 -12.11
C VAL A 13 -7.72 4.10 -13.23
N ASP A 14 -7.08 5.06 -13.89
CA ASP A 14 -6.17 4.72 -14.97
C ASP A 14 -4.79 4.28 -14.46
N ASN A 15 -4.03 3.63 -15.33
CA ASN A 15 -2.74 3.05 -14.97
C ASN A 15 -1.71 4.12 -14.54
N ASN A 16 -1.75 5.31 -15.12
CA ASN A 16 -0.83 6.39 -14.72
C ASN A 16 -1.06 6.80 -13.27
N ASP A 17 -2.31 6.92 -12.85
CA ASP A 17 -2.65 7.25 -11.47
C ASP A 17 -2.20 6.14 -10.51
N ILE A 18 -2.24 4.89 -10.93
CA ILE A 18 -1.76 3.76 -10.13
C ILE A 18 -0.24 3.78 -10.01
N VAL A 19 0.49 4.12 -11.05
CA VAL A 19 1.96 4.27 -10.98
C VAL A 19 2.33 5.39 -10.00
N ILE A 20 1.65 6.51 -10.07
CA ILE A 20 1.87 7.65 -9.17
C ILE A 20 1.62 7.25 -7.72
N LEU A 21 0.50 6.58 -7.45
CA LEU A 21 0.17 6.11 -6.11
C LEU A 21 1.16 5.04 -5.62
N SER A 22 1.57 4.12 -6.48
CA SER A 22 2.52 3.07 -6.14
C SER A 22 3.85 3.63 -5.66
N ASN A 23 4.37 4.65 -6.35
CA ASN A 23 5.59 5.33 -5.93
C ASN A 23 5.39 6.07 -4.61
N ALA A 24 4.27 6.73 -4.41
CA ALA A 24 3.98 7.46 -3.19
C ALA A 24 3.87 6.52 -1.98
N ILE A 25 3.10 5.44 -2.09
CA ILE A 25 2.91 4.51 -0.97
C ILE A 25 4.20 3.75 -0.65
N GLN A 26 5.00 3.41 -1.64
CA GLN A 26 6.31 2.79 -1.43
C GLN A 26 7.19 3.69 -0.55
N LYS A 27 7.28 4.97 -0.89
CA LYS A 27 8.08 5.94 -0.14
C LYS A 27 7.54 6.14 1.28
N ILE A 28 6.23 6.31 1.43
CA ILE A 28 5.59 6.51 2.73
C ILE A 28 5.88 5.32 3.66
N VAL A 29 5.65 4.11 3.19
CA VAL A 29 5.86 2.91 4.01
C VAL A 29 7.34 2.71 4.32
N SER A 30 8.22 2.94 3.36
CA SER A 30 9.67 2.85 3.58
C SER A 30 10.13 3.81 4.69
N GLU A 31 9.66 5.04 4.65
CA GLU A 31 10.03 6.05 5.65
C GLU A 31 9.39 5.77 7.02
N GLU A 32 8.13 5.37 7.07
CA GLU A 32 7.44 5.08 8.34
C GLU A 32 7.96 3.83 9.03
N THR A 33 8.42 2.84 8.28
CA THR A 33 8.97 1.60 8.84
C THR A 33 10.48 1.63 8.98
N ASN A 34 11.14 2.60 8.37
CA ASN A 34 12.60 2.67 8.26
C ASN A 34 13.19 1.42 7.62
N ILE A 35 12.48 0.86 6.66
CA ILE A 35 12.89 -0.30 5.88
C ILE A 35 13.02 0.12 4.43
N GLU A 36 14.20 -0.08 3.83
CA GLU A 36 14.47 0.32 2.45
C GLU A 36 13.76 -0.59 1.43
N ASP A 37 13.78 -1.89 1.66
CA ASP A 37 13.22 -2.89 0.75
C ASP A 37 11.70 -3.01 0.93
N VAL A 38 10.98 -2.12 0.28
CA VAL A 38 9.51 -2.13 0.23
C VAL A 38 9.08 -2.36 -1.21
N PHE A 39 8.32 -3.43 -1.45
CA PHE A 39 7.89 -3.83 -2.79
C PHE A 39 6.41 -3.53 -2.99
N VAL A 40 6.07 -3.03 -4.17
CA VAL A 40 4.68 -2.72 -4.53
C VAL A 40 4.29 -3.48 -5.78
N TYR A 41 3.20 -4.22 -5.68
CA TYR A 41 2.57 -4.92 -6.80
C TYR A 41 1.19 -4.34 -7.01
N ALA A 42 0.92 -3.87 -8.22
CA ALA A 42 -0.39 -3.34 -8.59
C ALA A 42 -1.09 -4.32 -9.52
N ASN A 43 -2.32 -4.71 -9.17
CA ASN A 43 -3.07 -5.71 -9.89
C ASN A 43 -4.48 -5.23 -10.22
N ASN A 44 -4.90 -5.49 -11.45
CA ASN A 44 -6.27 -5.32 -11.89
C ASN A 44 -6.82 -6.70 -12.27
N ALA A 45 -7.84 -7.17 -11.56
CA ALA A 45 -8.43 -8.47 -11.83
C ALA A 45 -9.24 -8.45 -13.13
N ASP A 46 -9.16 -9.55 -13.91
CA ASP A 46 -9.95 -9.70 -15.14
C ASP A 46 -11.45 -9.82 -14.84
N ILE A 47 -11.79 -10.48 -13.73
CA ILE A 47 -13.18 -10.65 -13.31
C ILE A 47 -13.39 -9.91 -12.00
N LYS A 48 -14.33 -8.98 -12.00
CA LYS A 48 -14.70 -8.16 -10.85
C LYS A 48 -16.23 -8.12 -10.73
N ILE A 49 -16.73 -8.28 -9.52
CA ILE A 49 -18.19 -8.23 -9.28
C ILE A 49 -18.55 -6.96 -8.53
N LYS A 50 -17.95 -6.75 -7.37
CA LYS A 50 -18.14 -5.55 -6.58
C LYS A 50 -16.83 -5.22 -5.90
N VAL A 51 -16.14 -4.19 -6.38
CA VAL A 51 -14.80 -3.85 -5.92
C VAL A 51 -14.69 -2.36 -5.62
N ALA A 52 -13.83 -2.02 -4.67
CA ALA A 52 -13.44 -0.63 -4.42
C ALA A 52 -12.55 -0.14 -5.56
N PRO A 53 -12.49 1.18 -5.80
CA PRO A 53 -11.58 1.73 -6.80
C PRO A 53 -10.12 1.35 -6.55
N ILE A 54 -9.67 1.45 -5.29
CA ILE A 54 -8.30 1.14 -4.89
C ILE A 54 -8.30 0.50 -3.51
N GLU A 55 -7.65 -0.64 -3.39
CA GLU A 55 -7.37 -1.33 -2.13
C GLU A 55 -5.87 -1.48 -1.96
N ILE A 56 -5.33 -1.00 -0.85
CA ILE A 56 -3.92 -1.17 -0.50
C ILE A 56 -3.81 -2.14 0.67
N PHE A 57 -3.07 -3.22 0.47
CA PHE A 57 -2.75 -4.20 1.51
C PHE A 57 -1.25 -4.15 1.78
N ILE A 58 -0.87 -3.86 3.03
CA ILE A 58 0.51 -3.84 3.46
C ILE A 58 0.76 -5.07 4.32
N GLN A 59 1.53 -6.02 3.78
CA GLN A 59 1.93 -7.23 4.49
C GLN A 59 3.35 -7.06 4.99
N MET A 60 3.57 -7.25 6.28
CA MET A 60 4.91 -7.19 6.86
C MET A 60 5.01 -8.04 8.10
N SER A 61 6.25 -8.38 8.46
CA SER A 61 6.52 -9.17 9.66
C SER A 61 6.03 -8.43 10.91
N ASP A 62 5.31 -9.13 11.77
CA ASP A 62 4.86 -8.61 13.05
C ASP A 62 6.01 -8.16 13.95
N HIS A 63 7.19 -8.80 13.82
CA HIS A 63 8.39 -8.41 14.55
C HIS A 63 8.93 -7.02 14.22
N LYS A 64 8.56 -6.48 13.06
CA LYS A 64 8.98 -5.16 12.61
C LYS A 64 7.98 -4.07 12.97
N ILE A 65 6.88 -4.42 13.60
CA ILE A 65 5.83 -3.48 13.97
C ILE A 65 5.85 -3.31 15.49
N LYS A 66 6.18 -2.12 15.96
CA LYS A 66 6.17 -1.80 17.39
C LYS A 66 4.74 -1.58 17.89
N ASN A 67 3.93 -0.89 17.13
CA ASN A 67 2.53 -0.59 17.44
C ASN A 67 1.74 -0.53 16.13
N GLU A 68 0.85 -1.49 15.95
CA GLU A 68 0.07 -1.64 14.71
C GLU A 68 -0.86 -0.45 14.47
N ASP A 69 -1.54 0.00 15.50
CA ASP A 69 -2.50 1.12 15.39
C ASP A 69 -1.80 2.43 15.06
N GLU A 70 -0.64 2.68 15.65
CA GLU A 70 0.16 3.87 15.35
C GLU A 70 0.70 3.82 13.93
N LEU A 71 1.17 2.66 13.48
CA LEU A 71 1.73 2.51 12.14
C LEU A 71 0.68 2.79 11.06
N ILE A 72 -0.48 2.15 11.14
CA ILE A 72 -1.54 2.36 10.15
C ILE A 72 -2.03 3.81 10.18
N LYS A 73 -2.12 4.41 11.36
CA LYS A 73 -2.53 5.80 11.51
C LYS A 73 -1.52 6.75 10.86
N SER A 74 -0.24 6.53 11.06
CA SER A 74 0.82 7.36 10.48
C SER A 74 0.82 7.26 8.95
N ILE A 75 0.69 6.05 8.42
CA ILE A 75 0.60 5.84 6.97
C ILE A 75 -0.65 6.52 6.42
N LYS A 76 -1.79 6.36 7.06
CA LYS A 76 -3.05 6.99 6.67
C LYS A 76 -2.92 8.52 6.63
N THR A 77 -2.32 9.10 7.66
CA THR A 77 -2.14 10.55 7.76
C THR A 77 -1.28 11.06 6.61
N ARG A 78 -0.15 10.43 6.37
CA ARG A 78 0.75 10.84 5.27
C ARG A 78 0.12 10.66 3.90
N LEU A 79 -0.60 9.56 3.70
CA LEU A 79 -1.31 9.30 2.45
C LEU A 79 -2.41 10.34 2.22
N THR A 80 -3.15 10.71 3.27
CA THR A 80 -4.19 11.73 3.19
C THR A 80 -3.61 13.09 2.81
N GLU A 81 -2.48 13.48 3.41
CA GLU A 81 -1.77 14.72 3.08
C GLU A 81 -1.27 14.71 1.64
N TRP A 82 -0.67 13.61 1.21
CA TRP A 82 -0.21 13.43 -0.16
C TRP A 82 -1.35 13.55 -1.18
N LYS A 83 -2.51 12.99 -0.90
CA LYS A 83 -3.69 13.10 -1.74
C LYS A 83 -4.11 14.56 -1.93
N LYS A 84 -4.10 15.34 -0.85
CA LYS A 84 -4.44 16.77 -0.91
C LYS A 84 -3.43 17.55 -1.74
N GLU A 85 -2.14 17.33 -1.49
CA GLU A 85 -1.06 18.04 -2.18
C GLU A 85 -1.04 17.77 -3.68
N ASN A 86 -1.48 16.58 -4.10
CA ASN A 86 -1.44 16.14 -5.48
C ASN A 86 -2.80 16.12 -6.17
N ASN A 87 -3.84 16.63 -5.54
CA ASN A 87 -5.21 16.60 -6.09
C ASN A 87 -5.65 15.18 -6.50
N TYR A 88 -5.27 14.20 -5.71
CA TYR A 88 -5.54 12.79 -5.98
C TYR A 88 -6.90 12.42 -5.38
N ASN A 89 -7.94 12.33 -6.20
CA ASN A 89 -9.32 12.27 -5.74
C ASN A 89 -9.91 10.85 -5.64
N HIS A 90 -9.12 9.83 -5.93
CA HIS A 90 -9.59 8.44 -5.82
C HIS A 90 -9.72 8.02 -4.36
N LEU A 91 -10.79 7.31 -4.02
CA LEU A 91 -10.96 6.70 -2.71
C LEU A 91 -10.02 5.52 -2.57
N ILE A 92 -9.37 5.40 -1.41
CA ILE A 92 -8.39 4.36 -1.11
C ILE A 92 -8.76 3.69 0.20
N ASN A 93 -8.83 2.36 0.19
CA ASN A 93 -8.92 1.56 1.40
C ASN A 93 -7.51 1.06 1.76
N LEU A 94 -7.15 1.17 3.02
CA LEU A 94 -5.83 0.80 3.52
C LEU A 94 -5.97 -0.29 4.59
N THR A 95 -5.25 -1.39 4.40
CA THR A 95 -5.23 -2.51 5.34
C THR A 95 -3.79 -2.87 5.68
N LEU A 96 -3.48 -2.93 6.97
CA LEU A 96 -2.21 -3.44 7.47
C LEU A 96 -2.41 -4.89 7.90
N ILE A 97 -1.58 -5.79 7.37
CA ILE A 97 -1.64 -7.22 7.67
C ILE A 97 -0.32 -7.63 8.32
N PRO A 98 -0.25 -7.65 9.67
CA PRO A 98 0.92 -8.20 10.34
C PRO A 98 0.98 -9.72 10.12
N MET A 99 2.17 -10.22 9.83
CA MET A 99 2.34 -11.63 9.50
C MET A 99 3.46 -12.24 10.33
N HIS A 100 3.25 -13.48 10.71
CA HIS A 100 4.31 -14.33 11.23
C HIS A 100 4.79 -15.22 10.09
N TRP A 101 5.98 -14.94 9.57
CA TRP A 101 6.52 -15.68 8.42
C TRP A 101 8.01 -15.96 8.60
N LYS A 102 8.48 -16.92 7.82
CA LYS A 102 9.91 -17.15 7.64
C LYS A 102 10.21 -16.96 6.16
N ILE A 103 11.27 -16.23 5.87
CA ILE A 103 11.63 -15.88 4.50
C ILE A 103 13.09 -16.19 4.24
N GLU A 104 13.36 -16.78 3.09
CA GLU A 104 14.70 -16.99 2.57
C GLU A 104 14.84 -16.17 1.29
N ILE A 105 15.82 -15.28 1.25
CA ILE A 105 15.98 -14.30 0.19
C ILE A 105 17.12 -14.70 -0.75
N GLY A 106 16.88 -14.54 -2.06
CA GLY A 106 17.93 -14.66 -3.08
C GLY A 106 18.39 -16.08 -3.37
N ILE A 107 17.49 -17.05 -3.19
CA ILE A 107 17.82 -18.44 -3.52
C ILE A 107 18.04 -18.60 -5.02
#